data_1a4e5acb48b4db88dde3464da5e8273b
#
_entry.id   1a4e5acb48b4db88dde3464da5e8273b
#
_cell.length_a   1.000
_cell.length_b   1.000
_cell.length_c   1.000
_cell.angle_alpha   90.00
_cell.angle_beta   90.00
_cell.angle_gamma   90.00
#
_symmetry.space_group_name_H-M   'P 1'
#
loop_
_entity.id
_entity.type
_entity.pdbx_description
1 polymer ?
#
loop_
_entity_poly.entity_id
_entity_poly.type
_entity_poly.pdbx_seq_one_letter_code
_entity_poly.pdbx_strand_id
1 'polypeptide(L)'
;MGRAFEYRKAAKLKRWGHMAKTFTKIGKQIAIAVKAGGPEPDMNPALRAIIANAKRENMPKDNIERAIKNAMGKDQSDYKEVTYEGYGPHGVAIFVDTLTDNTTRTVGDVRSVFNKFNGNLGTQGSLSFLFDHKAVFTFKKKDGLDMDELILDLIDYGVEDEFDEDEEENSITIYGDPQSFGAIQKHLEENGFEVTGAEFTRIPNDLKDVTPEERETIDKMVEKLEDFDDVQTVYTNMKPEAIEE
;
A
#
# COMPACT_ATOMS: atom_id res chain seq x y z
N MET A 1 -15.25 14.29 0.10
CA MET A 1 -14.27 13.19 -0.04
C MET A 1 -12.88 13.80 -0.20
N GLY A 2 -11.90 13.33 0.57
CA GLY A 2 -10.57 13.91 0.59
C GLY A 2 -9.72 13.51 -0.63
N ARG A 3 -8.64 14.26 -0.90
CA ARG A 3 -7.65 14.00 -1.96
C ARG A 3 -7.12 12.56 -1.91
N ALA A 4 -6.89 12.05 -0.70
CA ALA A 4 -6.39 10.70 -0.47
C ALA A 4 -7.38 9.62 -0.94
N PHE A 5 -8.66 9.81 -0.72
CA PHE A 5 -9.72 8.90 -1.15
C PHE A 5 -9.79 8.78 -2.67
N GLU A 6 -9.88 9.91 -3.39
CA GLU A 6 -9.97 9.91 -4.85
C GLU A 6 -8.76 9.23 -5.48
N TYR A 7 -7.56 9.54 -4.97
CA TYR A 7 -6.33 8.91 -5.43
C TYR A 7 -6.34 7.39 -5.21
N ARG A 8 -6.74 6.93 -4.01
CA ARG A 8 -6.79 5.49 -3.68
C ARG A 8 -7.91 4.75 -4.41
N LYS A 9 -9.08 5.37 -4.58
CA LYS A 9 -10.21 4.77 -5.32
C LYS A 9 -9.81 4.48 -6.77
N ALA A 10 -9.17 5.43 -7.45
CA ALA A 10 -8.67 5.24 -8.80
C ALA A 10 -7.60 4.13 -8.87
N ALA A 11 -6.68 4.08 -7.90
CA ALA A 11 -5.66 3.03 -7.81
C ALA A 11 -6.28 1.64 -7.54
N LYS A 12 -7.31 1.54 -6.69
CA LYS A 12 -8.02 0.29 -6.38
C LYS A 12 -8.69 -0.30 -7.62
N LEU A 13 -9.36 0.52 -8.42
CA LEU A 13 -10.04 0.06 -9.64
C LEU A 13 -9.07 -0.54 -10.68
N LYS A 14 -7.85 -0.05 -10.78
CA LYS A 14 -6.82 -0.58 -11.70
C LYS A 14 -6.25 -1.94 -11.24
N ARG A 15 -6.25 -2.25 -9.94
CA ARG A 15 -5.63 -3.48 -9.38
C ARG A 15 -6.42 -4.76 -9.62
N TRP A 16 -7.70 -4.72 -9.97
CA TRP A 16 -8.55 -5.93 -10.07
C TRP A 16 -8.16 -6.95 -11.15
N GLY A 17 -7.20 -6.63 -12.03
CA GLY A 17 -6.73 -7.53 -13.10
C GLY A 17 -5.65 -8.57 -12.72
N HIS A 18 -5.07 -8.53 -11.49
CA HIS A 18 -3.80 -9.23 -11.19
C HIS A 18 -3.80 -10.15 -9.95
N MET A 19 -4.91 -10.87 -9.67
CA MET A 19 -5.08 -11.68 -8.44
C MET A 19 -3.93 -12.64 -8.12
N ALA A 20 -3.35 -13.34 -9.12
CA ALA A 20 -2.28 -14.30 -8.87
C ALA A 20 -0.98 -13.63 -8.36
N LYS A 21 -0.66 -12.45 -8.89
CA LYS A 21 0.50 -11.65 -8.45
C LYS A 21 0.27 -11.06 -7.06
N THR A 22 -0.95 -10.64 -6.76
CA THR A 22 -1.34 -10.12 -5.45
C THR A 22 -1.05 -11.14 -4.34
N PHE A 23 -1.38 -12.41 -4.55
CA PHE A 23 -1.11 -13.45 -3.55
C PHE A 23 0.39 -13.69 -3.34
N THR A 24 1.21 -13.60 -4.39
CA THR A 24 2.68 -13.68 -4.26
C THR A 24 3.22 -12.53 -3.44
N LYS A 25 2.75 -11.30 -3.70
CA LYS A 25 3.15 -10.09 -2.97
C LYS A 25 2.76 -10.18 -1.48
N ILE A 26 1.52 -10.57 -1.19
CA ILE A 26 1.05 -10.81 0.18
C ILE A 26 1.88 -11.90 0.87
N GLY A 27 2.25 -12.96 0.16
CA GLY A 27 3.10 -14.01 0.70
C GLY A 27 4.47 -13.51 1.18
N LYS A 28 5.09 -12.57 0.47
CA LYS A 28 6.34 -11.92 0.87
C LYS A 28 6.14 -11.03 2.13
N GLN A 29 5.03 -10.28 2.19
CA GLN A 29 4.69 -9.47 3.36
C GLN A 29 4.49 -10.36 4.61
N ILE A 30 3.76 -11.48 4.46
CA ILE A 30 3.59 -12.48 5.53
C ILE A 30 4.96 -13.00 5.99
N ALA A 31 5.88 -13.31 5.06
CA ALA A 31 7.21 -13.82 5.41
C ALA A 31 8.00 -12.82 6.27
N ILE A 32 7.97 -11.53 5.92
CA ILE A 32 8.61 -10.47 6.71
C ILE A 32 7.96 -10.34 8.08
N ALA A 33 6.64 -10.29 8.16
CA ALA A 33 5.92 -10.14 9.43
C ALA A 33 6.16 -11.33 10.38
N VAL A 34 6.12 -12.56 9.86
CA VAL A 34 6.39 -13.77 10.64
C VAL A 34 7.83 -13.80 11.16
N LYS A 35 8.79 -13.36 10.33
CA LYS A 35 10.20 -13.28 10.73
C LYS A 35 10.43 -12.25 11.82
N ALA A 36 9.73 -11.14 11.78
CA ALA A 36 9.86 -10.05 12.75
C ALA A 36 9.14 -10.31 14.08
N GLY A 37 7.93 -10.89 14.04
CA GLY A 37 7.04 -10.99 15.21
C GLY A 37 6.51 -12.39 15.52
N GLY A 38 6.94 -13.41 14.77
CA GLY A 38 6.48 -14.79 14.94
C GLY A 38 5.21 -15.13 14.15
N PRO A 39 4.85 -16.43 14.09
CA PRO A 39 3.77 -16.94 13.25
C PRO A 39 2.37 -16.79 13.85
N GLU A 40 2.26 -16.42 15.11
CA GLU A 40 0.97 -16.34 15.82
C GLU A 40 0.32 -14.97 15.59
N PRO A 41 -0.82 -14.88 14.88
CA PRO A 41 -1.46 -13.59 14.60
C PRO A 41 -1.85 -12.82 15.86
N ASP A 42 -2.27 -13.52 16.93
CA ASP A 42 -2.68 -12.90 18.19
C ASP A 42 -1.53 -12.14 18.86
N MET A 43 -0.29 -12.57 18.62
CA MET A 43 0.91 -11.96 19.18
C MET A 43 1.65 -11.04 18.18
N ASN A 44 1.20 -10.99 16.91
CA ASN A 44 1.86 -10.27 15.84
C ASN A 44 0.88 -9.31 15.12
N PRO A 45 0.79 -8.04 15.57
CA PRO A 45 -0.10 -7.05 14.97
C PRO A 45 0.13 -6.85 13.46
N ALA A 46 1.40 -6.81 13.03
CA ALA A 46 1.72 -6.67 11.61
C ALA A 46 1.17 -7.84 10.78
N LEU A 47 1.30 -9.07 11.30
CA LEU A 47 0.73 -10.25 10.64
C LEU A 47 -0.80 -10.20 10.60
N ARG A 48 -1.46 -9.72 11.66
CA ARG A 48 -2.93 -9.52 11.65
C ARG A 48 -3.37 -8.56 10.57
N ALA A 49 -2.69 -7.42 10.45
CA ALA A 49 -2.97 -6.43 9.40
C ALA A 49 -2.85 -7.03 8.00
N ILE A 50 -1.77 -7.78 7.73
CA ILE A 50 -1.55 -8.43 6.44
C ILE A 50 -2.61 -9.51 6.18
N ILE A 51 -3.02 -10.28 7.18
CA ILE A 51 -4.09 -11.27 7.06
C ILE A 51 -5.44 -10.59 6.74
N ALA A 52 -5.74 -9.45 7.37
CA ALA A 52 -6.94 -8.68 7.06
C ALA A 52 -6.93 -8.21 5.59
N ASN A 53 -5.80 -7.68 5.12
CA ASN A 53 -5.61 -7.29 3.72
C ASN A 53 -5.75 -8.49 2.77
N ALA A 54 -5.16 -9.64 3.13
CA ALA A 54 -5.26 -10.88 2.34
C ALA A 54 -6.71 -11.34 2.17
N LYS A 55 -7.50 -11.27 3.23
CA LYS A 55 -8.93 -11.59 3.20
C LYS A 55 -9.71 -10.62 2.32
N ARG A 56 -9.43 -9.32 2.41
CA ARG A 56 -10.03 -8.28 1.55
C ARG A 56 -9.73 -8.52 0.07
N GLU A 57 -8.54 -9.03 -0.24
CA GLU A 57 -8.13 -9.42 -1.60
C GLU A 57 -8.60 -10.83 -2.00
N ASN A 58 -9.52 -11.44 -1.21
CA ASN A 58 -10.05 -12.78 -1.44
C ASN A 58 -8.98 -13.89 -1.51
N MET A 59 -7.88 -13.76 -0.79
CA MET A 59 -6.88 -14.81 -0.68
C MET A 59 -7.44 -15.99 0.15
N PRO A 60 -7.43 -17.22 -0.39
CA PRO A 60 -7.94 -18.38 0.34
C PRO A 60 -7.19 -18.61 1.65
N LYS A 61 -7.92 -19.02 2.69
CA LYS A 61 -7.37 -19.30 4.02
C LYS A 61 -6.18 -20.27 3.97
N ASP A 62 -6.29 -21.33 3.17
CA ASP A 62 -5.21 -22.32 2.99
C ASP A 62 -3.93 -21.71 2.42
N ASN A 63 -4.05 -20.69 1.58
CA ASN A 63 -2.90 -19.99 1.01
C ASN A 63 -2.23 -19.09 2.07
N ILE A 64 -3.02 -18.43 2.93
CA ILE A 64 -2.51 -17.65 4.06
C ILE A 64 -1.76 -18.55 5.03
N GLU A 65 -2.38 -19.67 5.46
CA GLU A 65 -1.77 -20.64 6.38
C GLU A 65 -0.49 -21.25 5.80
N ARG A 66 -0.49 -21.56 4.50
CA ARG A 66 0.70 -22.06 3.79
C ARG A 66 1.81 -21.03 3.76
N ALA A 67 1.48 -19.74 3.52
CA ALA A 67 2.46 -18.66 3.53
C ALA A 67 3.10 -18.50 4.92
N ILE A 68 2.30 -18.50 6.00
CA ILE A 68 2.79 -18.48 7.38
C ILE A 68 3.69 -19.68 7.67
N LYS A 69 3.27 -20.87 7.30
CA LYS A 69 4.06 -22.11 7.49
C LYS A 69 5.38 -22.05 6.73
N ASN A 70 5.35 -21.63 5.48
CA ASN A 70 6.56 -21.46 4.67
C ASN A 70 7.49 -20.42 5.30
N ALA A 71 6.93 -19.37 5.89
CA ALA A 71 7.64 -18.32 6.59
C ALA A 71 8.41 -18.81 7.83
N MET A 72 8.15 -19.98 8.38
CA MET A 72 8.85 -20.61 9.50
C MET A 72 9.98 -21.56 9.06
N GLY A 73 10.10 -21.83 7.77
CA GLY A 73 11.08 -22.78 7.21
C GLY A 73 12.53 -22.28 7.31
N LYS A 74 13.51 -23.21 7.25
CA LYS A 74 14.93 -22.88 7.37
C LYS A 74 15.55 -22.22 6.13
N ASP A 75 14.93 -22.39 4.97
CA ASP A 75 15.44 -21.91 3.67
C ASP A 75 14.71 -20.65 3.18
N GLN A 76 14.47 -19.71 4.10
CA GLN A 76 13.74 -18.49 3.76
C GLN A 76 14.59 -17.44 3.08
N SER A 77 14.03 -16.87 2.01
CA SER A 77 14.53 -15.64 1.41
C SER A 77 14.52 -14.50 2.45
N ASP A 78 15.64 -13.81 2.58
CA ASP A 78 15.77 -12.64 3.46
C ASP A 78 15.29 -11.39 2.71
N TYR A 79 13.96 -11.21 2.66
CA TYR A 79 13.37 -10.06 1.98
C TYR A 79 13.72 -8.77 2.69
N LYS A 80 14.04 -7.76 1.89
CA LYS A 80 14.31 -6.38 2.32
C LYS A 80 13.35 -5.44 1.61
N GLU A 81 12.89 -4.46 2.37
CA GLU A 81 12.16 -3.33 1.81
C GLU A 81 13.14 -2.37 1.14
N VAL A 82 12.92 -2.09 -0.12
CA VAL A 82 13.71 -1.12 -0.89
C VAL A 82 12.76 -0.28 -1.73
N THR A 83 12.96 1.02 -1.69
CA THR A 83 12.21 1.98 -2.50
C THR A 83 13.05 2.50 -3.65
N TYR A 84 12.42 2.68 -4.79
CA TYR A 84 13.04 3.31 -5.96
C TYR A 84 12.21 4.52 -6.37
N GLU A 85 12.88 5.57 -6.76
CA GLU A 85 12.29 6.87 -7.06
C GLU A 85 12.84 7.41 -8.37
N GLY A 86 11.98 8.02 -9.18
CA GLY A 86 12.42 8.62 -10.43
C GLY A 86 11.30 9.33 -11.18
N TYR A 87 11.68 9.92 -12.28
CA TYR A 87 10.72 10.53 -13.20
C TYR A 87 10.49 9.61 -14.39
N GLY A 88 9.24 9.27 -14.63
CA GLY A 88 8.78 8.61 -15.85
C GLY A 88 8.67 9.57 -17.04
N PRO A 89 8.11 9.11 -18.15
CA PRO A 89 7.82 9.96 -19.28
C PRO A 89 6.96 11.16 -18.88
N HIS A 90 7.07 12.24 -19.64
CA HIS A 90 6.34 13.48 -19.41
C HIS A 90 6.60 14.16 -18.04
N GLY A 91 7.65 13.72 -17.33
CA GLY A 91 8.02 14.27 -16.02
C GLY A 91 7.06 13.91 -14.88
N VAL A 92 6.34 12.79 -14.99
CA VAL A 92 5.54 12.23 -13.92
C VAL A 92 6.47 11.61 -12.88
N ALA A 93 6.30 11.98 -11.62
CA ALA A 93 7.04 11.38 -10.52
C ALA A 93 6.52 9.96 -10.26
N ILE A 94 7.44 9.00 -10.13
CA ILE A 94 7.13 7.59 -9.90
C ILE A 94 7.90 7.11 -8.67
N PHE A 95 7.18 6.49 -7.74
CA PHE A 95 7.71 5.88 -6.55
C PHE A 95 7.37 4.37 -6.57
N VAL A 96 8.37 3.51 -6.34
CA VAL A 96 8.22 2.05 -6.45
C VAL A 96 8.63 1.42 -5.13
N ASP A 97 7.68 0.87 -4.40
CA ASP A 97 7.93 0.08 -3.20
C ASP A 97 8.17 -1.38 -3.56
N THR A 98 9.24 -1.98 -3.05
CA THR A 98 9.63 -3.36 -3.36
C THR A 98 9.94 -4.17 -2.12
N LEU A 99 9.71 -5.49 -2.20
CA LEU A 99 10.19 -6.50 -1.27
C LEU A 99 11.06 -7.50 -2.02
N THR A 100 12.36 -7.47 -1.78
CA THR A 100 13.32 -8.25 -2.56
C THR A 100 14.34 -8.98 -1.70
N ASP A 101 14.71 -10.16 -2.11
CA ASP A 101 15.86 -10.92 -1.61
C ASP A 101 17.15 -10.62 -2.39
N ASN A 102 17.06 -9.88 -3.50
CA ASN A 102 18.19 -9.54 -4.36
C ASN A 102 18.08 -8.11 -4.92
N THR A 103 18.62 -7.14 -4.20
CA THR A 103 18.58 -5.73 -4.58
C THR A 103 19.26 -5.42 -5.90
N THR A 104 20.30 -6.20 -6.29
CA THR A 104 21.00 -6.01 -7.56
C THR A 104 20.13 -6.40 -8.75
N ARG A 105 19.37 -7.49 -8.65
CA ARG A 105 18.37 -7.88 -9.65
C ARG A 105 17.30 -6.80 -9.75
N THR A 106 16.68 -6.45 -8.64
CA THR A 106 15.53 -5.53 -8.61
C THR A 106 15.88 -4.14 -9.14
N VAL A 107 17.03 -3.57 -8.77
CA VAL A 107 17.44 -2.25 -9.33
C VAL A 107 17.69 -2.33 -10.84
N GLY A 108 18.20 -3.47 -11.33
CA GLY A 108 18.38 -3.70 -12.77
C GLY A 108 17.04 -3.73 -13.51
N ASP A 109 16.08 -4.47 -12.98
CA ASP A 109 14.74 -4.62 -13.54
C ASP A 109 14.00 -3.27 -13.56
N VAL A 110 13.95 -2.57 -12.42
CA VAL A 110 13.33 -1.24 -12.33
C VAL A 110 13.99 -0.25 -13.29
N ARG A 111 15.33 -0.17 -13.30
CA ARG A 111 16.06 0.73 -14.20
C ARG A 111 15.78 0.43 -15.66
N SER A 112 15.67 -0.84 -16.03
CA SER A 112 15.37 -1.24 -17.41
C SER A 112 14.03 -0.70 -17.89
N VAL A 113 13.02 -0.68 -17.02
CA VAL A 113 11.70 -0.12 -17.35
C VAL A 113 11.78 1.39 -17.46
N PHE A 114 12.41 2.09 -16.50
CA PHE A 114 12.59 3.53 -16.61
C PHE A 114 13.26 3.92 -17.94
N ASN A 115 14.36 3.26 -18.30
CA ASN A 115 15.05 3.51 -19.56
C ASN A 115 14.17 3.22 -20.78
N LYS A 116 13.40 2.12 -20.76
CA LYS A 116 12.51 1.73 -21.88
C LYS A 116 11.45 2.79 -22.17
N PHE A 117 10.97 3.48 -21.13
CA PHE A 117 9.93 4.50 -21.25
C PHE A 117 10.50 5.94 -21.25
N ASN A 118 11.81 6.11 -21.53
CA ASN A 118 12.49 7.41 -21.52
C ASN A 118 12.37 8.16 -20.19
N GLY A 119 12.25 7.43 -19.10
CA GLY A 119 12.30 7.95 -17.74
C GLY A 119 13.72 7.96 -17.19
N ASN A 120 13.88 8.47 -16.00
CA ASN A 120 15.16 8.55 -15.29
C ASN A 120 15.00 8.09 -13.85
N LEU A 121 15.67 6.99 -13.48
CA LEU A 121 15.72 6.52 -12.09
C LEU A 121 16.65 7.43 -11.30
N GLY A 122 16.10 8.06 -10.26
CA GLY A 122 16.81 8.96 -9.36
C GLY A 122 17.54 8.23 -8.23
N THR A 123 18.03 9.02 -7.28
CA THR A 123 18.60 8.53 -6.02
C THR A 123 17.51 8.45 -4.96
N GLN A 124 17.69 7.56 -3.99
CA GLN A 124 16.75 7.41 -2.88
C GLN A 124 16.59 8.75 -2.13
N GLY A 125 15.34 9.11 -1.82
CA GLY A 125 14.97 10.36 -1.17
C GLY A 125 14.77 11.55 -2.12
N SER A 126 15.03 11.37 -3.42
CA SER A 126 14.92 12.48 -4.40
C SER A 126 13.50 12.97 -4.63
N LEU A 127 12.49 12.12 -4.36
CA LEU A 127 11.06 12.43 -4.53
C LEU A 127 10.27 12.39 -3.22
N SER A 128 10.92 12.20 -2.08
CA SER A 128 10.25 12.06 -0.78
C SER A 128 9.38 13.27 -0.43
N PHE A 129 9.75 14.47 -0.92
CA PHE A 129 8.98 15.69 -0.71
C PHE A 129 7.70 15.79 -1.56
N LEU A 130 7.57 14.96 -2.60
CA LEU A 130 6.40 14.95 -3.47
C LEU A 130 5.30 14.01 -3.00
N PHE A 131 5.60 13.15 -2.03
CA PHE A 131 4.64 12.15 -1.54
C PHE A 131 4.60 12.12 -0.02
N ASP A 132 3.40 12.25 0.54
CA ASP A 132 3.17 11.99 1.95
C ASP A 132 3.09 10.48 2.17
N HIS A 133 3.88 9.97 3.10
CA HIS A 133 3.80 8.58 3.55
C HIS A 133 2.79 8.50 4.69
N LYS A 134 1.75 7.66 4.56
CA LYS A 134 0.66 7.53 5.52
C LYS A 134 0.44 6.09 5.92
N ALA A 135 0.09 5.88 7.19
CA ALA A 135 -0.57 4.68 7.66
C ALA A 135 -2.07 4.82 7.38
N VAL A 136 -2.69 3.80 6.82
CA VAL A 136 -4.11 3.80 6.45
C VAL A 136 -4.78 2.62 7.11
N PHE A 137 -5.89 2.90 7.81
CA PHE A 137 -6.70 1.87 8.46
C PHE A 137 -8.12 1.95 7.96
N THR A 138 -8.67 0.80 7.56
CA THR A 138 -10.08 0.64 7.23
C THR A 138 -10.71 -0.30 8.25
N PHE A 139 -11.84 0.09 8.82
CA PHE A 139 -12.56 -0.69 9.82
C PHE A 139 -14.07 -0.57 9.62
N LYS A 140 -14.81 -1.52 10.17
CA LYS A 140 -16.28 -1.49 10.09
C LYS A 140 -16.84 -0.38 10.96
N LYS A 141 -17.78 0.40 10.39
CA LYS A 141 -18.49 1.44 11.12
C LYS A 141 -19.39 0.80 12.18
N LYS A 142 -19.35 1.32 13.39
CA LYS A 142 -20.24 0.90 14.50
C LYS A 142 -21.47 1.81 14.53
N ASP A 143 -22.60 1.25 14.94
CA ASP A 143 -23.80 2.03 15.17
C ASP A 143 -23.56 3.07 16.27
N GLY A 144 -23.91 4.33 15.97
CA GLY A 144 -23.75 5.43 16.91
C GLY A 144 -22.31 5.89 17.14
N LEU A 145 -21.37 5.50 16.26
CA LEU A 145 -19.99 5.98 16.34
C LEU A 145 -19.94 7.50 16.15
N ASP A 146 -19.36 8.19 17.13
CA ASP A 146 -18.98 9.59 17.01
C ASP A 146 -17.56 9.67 16.44
N MET A 147 -17.45 10.14 15.20
CA MET A 147 -16.16 10.24 14.52
C MET A 147 -15.29 11.35 15.07
N ASP A 148 -15.89 12.44 15.55
CA ASP A 148 -15.12 13.54 16.13
C ASP A 148 -14.47 13.10 17.43
N GLU A 149 -15.18 12.31 18.26
CA GLU A 149 -14.63 11.73 19.50
C GLU A 149 -13.51 10.74 19.16
N LEU A 150 -13.69 9.84 18.19
CA LEU A 150 -12.67 8.89 17.78
C LEU A 150 -11.41 9.58 17.26
N ILE A 151 -11.56 10.61 16.42
CA ILE A 151 -10.41 11.36 15.90
C ILE A 151 -9.68 12.09 17.02
N LEU A 152 -10.38 12.67 17.99
CA LEU A 152 -9.77 13.29 19.16
C LEU A 152 -8.93 12.28 19.97
N ASP A 153 -9.39 11.06 20.12
CA ASP A 153 -8.63 10.00 20.80
C ASP A 153 -7.38 9.56 20.03
N LEU A 154 -7.39 9.71 18.71
CA LEU A 154 -6.33 9.27 17.82
C LEU A 154 -5.37 10.41 17.39
N ILE A 155 -5.66 11.66 17.73
CA ILE A 155 -4.87 12.82 17.29
C ILE A 155 -3.41 12.76 17.76
N ASP A 156 -3.17 12.22 18.96
CA ASP A 156 -1.82 12.06 19.52
C ASP A 156 -0.98 11.02 18.75
N TYR A 157 -1.62 10.18 17.94
CA TYR A 157 -0.96 9.24 17.04
C TYR A 157 -0.79 9.79 15.62
N GLY A 158 -1.06 11.10 15.42
CA GLY A 158 -0.94 11.76 14.12
C GLY A 158 -2.00 11.30 13.11
N VAL A 159 -3.17 10.87 13.60
CA VAL A 159 -4.33 10.64 12.75
C VAL A 159 -4.90 11.98 12.31
N GLU A 160 -5.19 12.10 11.02
CA GLU A 160 -5.73 13.31 10.42
C GLU A 160 -7.22 13.45 10.74
N ASP A 161 -7.71 14.66 10.70
CA ASP A 161 -9.14 14.99 10.89
C ASP A 161 -9.99 14.60 9.66
N GLU A 162 -9.36 14.37 8.50
CA GLU A 162 -10.01 13.82 7.33
C GLU A 162 -10.15 12.30 7.41
N PHE A 163 -11.36 11.81 7.17
CA PHE A 163 -11.64 10.38 7.04
C PHE A 163 -12.59 10.15 5.85
N ASP A 164 -12.60 8.91 5.36
CA ASP A 164 -13.50 8.50 4.29
C ASP A 164 -14.51 7.49 4.81
N GLU A 165 -15.76 7.64 4.39
CA GLU A 165 -16.85 6.72 4.69
C GLU A 165 -17.32 6.04 3.41
N ASP A 166 -17.36 4.71 3.45
CA ASP A 166 -17.92 3.86 2.38
C ASP A 166 -19.26 3.29 2.89
N GLU A 167 -20.36 3.85 2.41
CA GLU A 167 -21.71 3.44 2.81
C GLU A 167 -22.06 2.03 2.32
N GLU A 168 -21.54 1.59 1.16
CA GLU A 168 -21.82 0.27 0.60
C GLU A 168 -21.14 -0.83 1.42
N GLU A 169 -19.88 -0.60 1.79
CA GLU A 169 -19.12 -1.53 2.62
C GLU A 169 -19.35 -1.31 4.12
N ASN A 170 -20.10 -0.29 4.53
CA ASN A 170 -20.29 0.14 5.90
C ASN A 170 -18.94 0.25 6.64
N SER A 171 -18.01 0.99 6.05
CA SER A 171 -16.64 1.08 6.56
C SER A 171 -16.14 2.52 6.58
N ILE A 172 -15.16 2.74 7.48
CA ILE A 172 -14.46 4.01 7.65
C ILE A 172 -12.99 3.79 7.36
N THR A 173 -12.38 4.75 6.69
CA THR A 173 -10.94 4.78 6.45
C THR A 173 -10.35 6.04 7.05
N ILE A 174 -9.31 5.87 7.89
CA ILE A 174 -8.53 6.94 8.52
C ILE A 174 -7.08 6.91 8.06
N TYR A 175 -6.42 8.05 8.17
CA TYR A 175 -5.03 8.28 7.78
C TYR A 175 -4.23 8.79 8.97
N GLY A 176 -3.04 8.23 9.19
CA GLY A 176 -2.20 8.61 10.31
C GLY A 176 -0.71 8.54 10.02
N ASP A 177 0.09 8.91 11.02
CA ASP A 177 1.54 8.84 10.93
C ASP A 177 2.02 7.38 10.77
N PRO A 178 2.86 7.08 9.76
CA PRO A 178 3.41 5.74 9.57
C PRO A 178 4.15 5.20 10.81
N GLN A 179 4.80 6.06 11.58
CA GLN A 179 5.52 5.67 12.80
C GLN A 179 4.57 5.21 13.91
N SER A 180 3.32 5.68 13.87
CA SER A 180 2.28 5.32 14.85
C SER A 180 1.43 4.12 14.42
N PHE A 181 1.77 3.43 13.32
CA PHE A 181 0.97 2.32 12.78
C PHE A 181 0.56 1.31 13.86
N GLY A 182 1.51 0.81 14.64
CA GLY A 182 1.22 -0.17 15.69
C GLY A 182 0.35 0.38 16.83
N ALA A 183 0.50 1.65 17.17
CA ALA A 183 -0.28 2.31 18.20
C ALA A 183 -1.73 2.55 17.74
N ILE A 184 -1.93 3.02 16.52
CA ILE A 184 -3.26 3.20 15.91
C ILE A 184 -3.98 1.86 15.83
N GLN A 185 -3.32 0.82 15.30
CA GLN A 185 -3.90 -0.51 15.21
C GLN A 185 -4.35 -1.03 16.57
N LYS A 186 -3.47 -0.93 17.57
CA LYS A 186 -3.75 -1.37 18.93
C LYS A 186 -4.95 -0.62 19.53
N HIS A 187 -5.00 0.70 19.38
CA HIS A 187 -6.12 1.51 19.85
C HIS A 187 -7.44 1.08 19.25
N LEU A 188 -7.49 0.89 17.92
CA LEU A 188 -8.69 0.42 17.21
C LEU A 188 -9.13 -0.96 17.73
N GLU A 189 -8.21 -1.91 17.87
CA GLU A 189 -8.49 -3.26 18.34
C GLU A 189 -8.97 -3.29 19.80
N GLU A 190 -8.31 -2.54 20.71
CA GLU A 190 -8.68 -2.46 22.14
C GLU A 190 -10.05 -1.80 22.34
N ASN A 191 -10.44 -0.89 21.48
CA ASN A 191 -11.78 -0.29 21.46
C ASN A 191 -12.79 -1.14 20.65
N GLY A 192 -12.41 -2.36 20.25
CA GLY A 192 -13.28 -3.36 19.62
C GLY A 192 -13.71 -2.99 18.21
N PHE A 193 -12.92 -2.19 17.46
CA PHE A 193 -13.14 -1.98 16.04
C PHE A 193 -12.69 -3.19 15.25
N GLU A 194 -13.49 -3.60 14.27
CA GLU A 194 -13.13 -4.65 13.33
C GLU A 194 -12.28 -4.04 12.20
N VAL A 195 -10.95 -4.11 12.35
CA VAL A 195 -10.02 -3.64 11.31
C VAL A 195 -10.05 -4.61 10.13
N THR A 196 -10.56 -4.14 9.00
CA THR A 196 -10.67 -4.91 7.76
C THR A 196 -9.52 -4.68 6.80
N GLY A 197 -8.73 -3.63 7.02
CA GLY A 197 -7.54 -3.30 6.25
C GLY A 197 -6.60 -2.38 6.99
N ALA A 198 -5.29 -2.63 6.86
CA ALA A 198 -4.26 -1.74 7.38
C ALA A 198 -3.04 -1.82 6.45
N GLU A 199 -2.62 -0.67 5.94
CA GLU A 199 -1.54 -0.60 4.95
C GLU A 199 -0.80 0.74 5.02
N PHE A 200 0.38 0.79 4.42
CA PHE A 200 1.05 2.06 4.12
C PHE A 200 0.68 2.51 2.72
N THR A 201 0.61 3.82 2.53
CA THR A 201 0.38 4.41 1.21
C THR A 201 1.23 5.66 1.03
N ARG A 202 1.37 6.08 -0.23
CA ARG A 202 1.99 7.34 -0.59
C ARG A 202 1.01 8.18 -1.36
N ILE A 203 0.75 9.38 -0.86
CA ILE A 203 -0.22 10.31 -1.43
C ILE A 203 0.55 11.49 -2.01
N PRO A 204 0.41 11.77 -3.32
CA PRO A 204 1.13 12.88 -3.93
C PRO A 204 0.64 14.23 -3.39
N ASN A 205 1.58 15.11 -3.04
CA ASN A 205 1.31 16.47 -2.58
C ASN A 205 0.96 17.39 -3.73
N ASP A 206 1.52 17.13 -4.91
CA ASP A 206 1.29 17.89 -6.13
C ASP A 206 0.91 16.93 -7.26
N LEU A 207 -0.28 17.15 -7.84
CA LEU A 207 -0.82 16.32 -8.91
C LEU A 207 -0.45 16.91 -10.27
N LYS A 208 0.07 16.07 -11.14
CA LYS A 208 0.43 16.41 -12.50
C LYS A 208 -0.70 16.09 -13.47
N ASP A 209 -1.18 17.13 -14.18
CA ASP A 209 -2.09 16.95 -15.31
C ASP A 209 -1.33 16.32 -16.50
N VAL A 210 -1.96 15.37 -17.17
CA VAL A 210 -1.46 14.67 -18.35
C VAL A 210 -2.54 14.52 -19.40
N THR A 211 -2.17 14.47 -20.68
CA THR A 211 -3.12 14.15 -21.73
C THR A 211 -3.49 12.66 -21.72
N PRO A 212 -4.58 12.24 -22.37
CA PRO A 212 -4.96 10.83 -22.47
C PRO A 212 -3.85 9.95 -23.05
N GLU A 213 -3.11 10.41 -24.07
CA GLU A 213 -2.02 9.69 -24.70
C GLU A 213 -0.78 9.57 -23.78
N GLU A 214 -0.49 10.62 -23.02
CA GLU A 214 0.56 10.62 -21.99
C GLU A 214 0.21 9.63 -20.89
N ARG A 215 -1.05 9.65 -20.43
CA ARG A 215 -1.57 8.72 -19.44
C ARG A 215 -1.40 7.27 -19.88
N GLU A 216 -1.80 6.93 -21.10
CA GLU A 216 -1.65 5.58 -21.64
C GLU A 216 -0.18 5.10 -21.59
N THR A 217 0.75 6.01 -21.89
CA THR A 217 2.18 5.70 -21.84
C THR A 217 2.66 5.44 -20.40
N ILE A 218 2.20 6.27 -19.44
CA ILE A 218 2.55 6.13 -18.03
C ILE A 218 1.93 4.86 -17.47
N ASP A 219 0.67 4.57 -17.75
CA ASP A 219 -0.03 3.37 -17.31
C ASP A 219 0.67 2.09 -17.78
N LYS A 220 1.13 2.04 -19.04
CA LYS A 220 1.95 0.94 -19.57
C LYS A 220 3.28 0.78 -18.83
N MET A 221 3.89 1.89 -18.41
CA MET A 221 5.10 1.85 -17.59
C MET A 221 4.83 1.31 -16.21
N VAL A 222 3.76 1.78 -15.54
CA VAL A 222 3.32 1.32 -14.22
C VAL A 222 3.01 -0.18 -14.26
N GLU A 223 2.20 -0.61 -15.22
CA GLU A 223 1.86 -2.03 -15.42
C GLU A 223 3.13 -2.88 -15.58
N LYS A 224 4.11 -2.39 -16.37
CA LYS A 224 5.36 -3.11 -16.56
C LYS A 224 6.23 -3.18 -15.30
N LEU A 225 6.22 -2.17 -14.44
CA LEU A 225 6.86 -2.21 -13.12
C LEU A 225 6.15 -3.20 -12.19
N GLU A 226 4.82 -3.17 -12.17
CA GLU A 226 3.99 -4.06 -11.35
C GLU A 226 4.05 -5.53 -11.77
N ASP A 227 4.54 -5.81 -13.00
CA ASP A 227 4.78 -7.17 -13.50
C ASP A 227 5.89 -7.91 -12.73
N PHE A 228 6.83 -7.19 -12.12
CA PHE A 228 7.89 -7.83 -11.34
C PHE A 228 7.39 -8.30 -9.98
N ASP A 229 7.75 -9.52 -9.61
CA ASP A 229 7.35 -10.13 -8.32
C ASP A 229 7.92 -9.39 -7.11
N ASP A 230 9.01 -8.65 -7.27
CA ASP A 230 9.62 -7.86 -6.19
C ASP A 230 8.92 -6.52 -5.96
N VAL A 231 8.21 -6.00 -6.97
CA VAL A 231 7.47 -4.73 -6.87
C VAL A 231 6.16 -4.96 -6.12
N GLN A 232 5.98 -4.25 -5.01
CA GLN A 232 4.75 -4.30 -4.22
C GLN A 232 3.72 -3.32 -4.75
N THR A 233 4.08 -2.05 -4.83
CA THR A 233 3.19 -0.98 -5.26
C THR A 233 3.97 0.07 -6.04
N VAL A 234 3.35 0.63 -7.06
CA VAL A 234 3.85 1.78 -7.81
C VAL A 234 2.92 2.97 -7.57
N TYR A 235 3.49 4.09 -7.17
CA TYR A 235 2.77 5.35 -6.96
C TYR A 235 3.23 6.37 -8.00
N THR A 236 2.30 7.19 -8.45
CA THR A 236 2.59 8.28 -9.38
C THR A 236 1.94 9.57 -8.87
N ASN A 237 2.49 10.72 -9.24
CA ASN A 237 1.81 11.98 -9.01
C ASN A 237 0.88 12.39 -10.17
N MET A 238 0.56 11.46 -11.06
CA MET A 238 -0.39 11.68 -12.14
C MET A 238 -1.79 11.91 -11.55
N LYS A 239 -2.45 12.97 -11.97
CA LYS A 239 -3.81 13.27 -11.52
C LYS A 239 -4.75 12.10 -11.89
N PRO A 240 -5.55 11.57 -10.96
CA PRO A 240 -6.54 10.55 -11.27
C PRO A 240 -7.51 10.99 -12.37
N GLU A 241 -8.01 10.03 -13.14
CA GLU A 241 -9.17 10.32 -14.01
C GLU A 241 -10.38 10.63 -13.16
N ALA A 242 -11.17 11.64 -13.61
CA ALA A 242 -12.48 11.86 -13.01
C ALA A 242 -13.32 10.59 -13.19
N ILE A 243 -13.81 10.04 -12.08
CA ILE A 243 -14.75 8.92 -12.14
C ILE A 243 -16.08 9.53 -12.54
N GLU A 244 -16.54 9.23 -13.76
CA GLU A 244 -17.92 9.56 -14.14
C GLU A 244 -18.84 8.74 -13.24
N GLU A 245 -19.68 9.46 -12.46
CA GLU A 245 -20.71 8.89 -11.60
C GLU A 245 -21.87 8.32 -12.41
#